data_8da5a2b682d09047e834ce60ca654d71
#
_entry.id   8da5a2b682d09047e834ce60ca654d71
#
_cell.length_a   1.000
_cell.length_b   1.000
_cell.length_c   1.000
_cell.angle_alpha   90.00
_cell.angle_beta   90.00
_cell.angle_gamma   90.00
#
_symmetry.space_group_name_H-M   'P 1'
#
loop_
_entity.id
_entity.type
_entity.pdbx_description
1 polymer ?
#
loop_
_entity_poly.entity_id
_entity_poly.type
_entity_poly.pdbx_seq_one_letter_code
_entity_poly.pdbx_strand_id
1 'polypeptide(L)'
;KVWVGLTKETAHQLGTPISSLIAWVEYLKTKDVEATYLNEMEKDVKRLEVIADRFSKVGSVPTLKLLDVNEAVRSSCNYMSTRVSAKVRIVYQPAPEPLYVQMNESLFSWVIENLTKNAVDAMEGRGMITITTGRRKRHIWIDVTDTGKGIPKSRFKTVFSPGYTTKKRGWGLGLSLVRRIVETSPG
;
A
#
# COMPACT_ATOMS: atom_id res chain seq x y z
N LYS A 1 3.14 -20.20 6.49
CA LYS A 1 2.66 -20.23 7.90
C LYS A 1 3.31 -19.13 8.76
N VAL A 2 4.62 -18.87 8.63
CA VAL A 2 5.36 -17.85 9.43
C VAL A 2 4.80 -16.44 9.23
N TRP A 3 4.48 -16.04 7.99
CA TRP A 3 3.92 -14.73 7.68
C TRP A 3 2.54 -14.48 8.30
N VAL A 4 1.67 -15.51 8.31
CA VAL A 4 0.32 -15.40 8.88
C VAL A 4 0.39 -15.18 10.40
N GLY A 5 1.27 -15.90 11.08
CA GLY A 5 1.49 -15.71 12.52
C GLY A 5 2.05 -14.33 12.85
N LEU A 6 3.10 -13.91 12.13
CA LEU A 6 3.76 -12.63 12.36
C LEU A 6 2.83 -11.44 12.11
N THR A 7 2.09 -11.44 11.01
CA THR A 7 1.19 -10.32 10.67
C THR A 7 0.00 -10.22 11.60
N LYS A 8 -0.59 -11.35 11.99
CA LYS A 8 -1.72 -11.39 12.93
C LYS A 8 -1.31 -10.93 14.33
N GLU A 9 -0.18 -11.43 14.81
CA GLU A 9 0.39 -11.05 16.10
C GLU A 9 0.76 -9.56 16.13
N THR A 10 1.44 -9.08 15.08
CA THR A 10 1.81 -7.66 14.97
C THR A 10 0.57 -6.76 14.94
N ALA A 11 -0.48 -7.14 14.22
CA ALA A 11 -1.73 -6.39 14.19
C ALA A 11 -2.40 -6.33 15.57
N HIS A 12 -2.41 -7.45 16.29
CA HIS A 12 -2.99 -7.53 17.63
C HIS A 12 -2.18 -6.68 18.63
N GLN A 13 -0.86 -6.79 18.62
CA GLN A 13 0.03 -6.02 19.48
C GLN A 13 0.01 -4.51 19.18
N LEU A 14 -0.27 -4.09 17.94
CA LEU A 14 -0.46 -2.69 17.58
C LEU A 14 -1.84 -2.16 17.99
N GLY A 15 -2.86 -3.00 18.01
CA GLY A 15 -4.23 -2.60 18.33
C GLY A 15 -4.37 -1.97 19.73
N THR A 16 -3.72 -2.52 20.72
CA THR A 16 -3.76 -2.00 22.11
C THR A 16 -3.19 -0.59 22.25
N PRO A 17 -1.95 -0.28 21.80
CA PRO A 17 -1.43 1.08 21.90
C PRO A 17 -2.18 2.07 21.00
N ILE A 18 -2.71 1.64 19.86
CA ILE A 18 -3.55 2.50 19.01
C ILE A 18 -4.84 2.88 19.73
N SER A 19 -5.53 1.91 20.36
CA SER A 19 -6.73 2.19 21.16
C SER A 19 -6.45 3.15 22.31
N SER A 20 -5.30 3.02 22.96
CA SER A 20 -4.85 3.96 24.00
C SER A 20 -4.62 5.37 23.44
N LEU A 21 -3.99 5.50 22.27
CA LEU A 21 -3.79 6.79 21.61
C LEU A 21 -5.10 7.46 21.22
N ILE A 22 -6.08 6.70 20.73
CA ILE A 22 -7.43 7.21 20.45
C ILE A 22 -8.05 7.78 21.73
N ALA A 23 -8.00 7.03 22.82
CA ALA A 23 -8.54 7.50 24.12
C ALA A 23 -7.84 8.78 24.62
N TRP A 24 -6.53 8.89 24.42
CA TRP A 24 -5.79 10.11 24.77
C TRP A 24 -6.19 11.31 23.92
N VAL A 25 -6.36 11.13 22.62
CA VAL A 25 -6.83 12.20 21.73
C VAL A 25 -8.23 12.66 22.13
N GLU A 26 -9.16 11.73 22.40
CA GLU A 26 -10.51 12.05 22.88
C GLU A 26 -10.47 12.80 24.24
N TYR A 27 -9.61 12.38 25.16
CA TYR A 27 -9.41 13.09 26.41
C TYR A 27 -8.88 14.52 26.20
N LEU A 28 -7.89 14.69 25.31
CA LEU A 28 -7.32 16.01 25.02
C LEU A 28 -8.32 16.96 24.36
N LYS A 29 -9.31 16.45 23.62
CA LYS A 29 -10.42 17.26 23.08
C LYS A 29 -11.27 17.93 24.19
N THR A 30 -11.27 17.37 25.38
CA THR A 30 -11.96 17.95 26.55
C THR A 30 -11.12 19.01 27.29
N LYS A 31 -9.88 19.24 26.83
CA LYS A 31 -8.94 20.20 27.39
C LYS A 31 -8.77 21.39 26.45
N ASP A 32 -8.20 22.46 27.00
CA ASP A 32 -7.88 23.66 26.20
C ASP A 32 -6.60 23.42 25.36
N VAL A 33 -6.74 22.59 24.36
CA VAL A 33 -5.69 22.26 23.37
C VAL A 33 -6.09 22.80 22.02
N GLU A 34 -5.16 23.44 21.32
CA GLU A 34 -5.41 23.99 19.99
C GLU A 34 -5.87 22.91 19.01
N ALA A 35 -6.98 23.15 18.33
CA ALA A 35 -7.62 22.19 17.40
C ALA A 35 -6.68 21.70 16.30
N THR A 36 -5.73 22.52 15.87
CA THR A 36 -4.74 22.16 14.86
C THR A 36 -3.90 20.94 15.27
N TYR A 37 -3.42 20.94 16.52
CA TYR A 37 -2.62 19.82 17.05
C TYR A 37 -3.46 18.55 17.19
N LEU A 38 -4.68 18.67 17.70
CA LEU A 38 -5.60 17.53 17.83
C LEU A 38 -5.91 16.90 16.48
N ASN A 39 -6.18 17.71 15.45
CA ASN A 39 -6.46 17.23 14.11
C ASN A 39 -5.26 16.47 13.50
N GLU A 40 -4.04 16.93 13.72
CA GLU A 40 -2.85 16.22 13.24
C GLU A 40 -2.63 14.89 13.99
N MET A 41 -2.85 14.88 15.32
CA MET A 41 -2.79 13.65 16.11
C MET A 41 -3.83 12.63 15.65
N GLU A 42 -5.07 13.05 15.40
CA GLU A 42 -6.13 12.16 14.87
C GLU A 42 -5.75 11.56 13.52
N LYS A 43 -5.19 12.37 12.61
CA LYS A 43 -4.72 11.89 11.32
C LYS A 43 -3.65 10.80 11.46
N ASP A 44 -2.71 10.98 12.38
CA ASP A 44 -1.64 10.02 12.60
C ASP A 44 -2.14 8.74 13.26
N VAL A 45 -3.02 8.84 14.25
CA VAL A 45 -3.68 7.67 14.84
C VAL A 45 -4.48 6.91 13.79
N LYS A 46 -5.23 7.61 12.94
CA LYS A 46 -5.98 6.98 11.83
C LYS A 46 -5.07 6.28 10.84
N ARG A 47 -3.90 6.83 10.54
CA ARG A 47 -2.89 6.16 9.71
C ARG A 47 -2.41 4.86 10.35
N LEU A 48 -2.17 4.85 11.66
CA LEU A 48 -1.76 3.64 12.39
C LEU A 48 -2.86 2.57 12.38
N GLU A 49 -4.13 2.94 12.57
CA GLU A 49 -5.26 2.02 12.45
C GLU A 49 -5.31 1.34 11.08
N VAL A 50 -5.16 2.12 10.00
CA VAL A 50 -5.16 1.58 8.63
C VAL A 50 -4.02 0.60 8.42
N ILE A 51 -2.83 0.89 8.96
CA ILE A 51 -1.68 -0.01 8.86
C ILE A 51 -1.95 -1.30 9.62
N ALA A 52 -2.44 -1.23 10.86
CA ALA A 52 -2.75 -2.40 11.68
C ALA A 52 -3.84 -3.28 11.02
N ASP A 53 -4.90 -2.67 10.47
CA ASP A 53 -5.96 -3.35 9.73
C ASP A 53 -5.41 -4.09 8.50
N ARG A 54 -4.53 -3.44 7.72
CA ARG A 54 -3.88 -4.06 6.57
C ARG A 54 -3.04 -5.27 6.96
N PHE A 55 -2.25 -5.18 8.03
CA PHE A 55 -1.49 -6.31 8.55
C PHE A 55 -2.39 -7.46 9.01
N SER A 56 -3.49 -7.16 9.70
CA SER A 56 -4.49 -8.14 10.09
C SER A 56 -5.08 -8.89 8.88
N LYS A 57 -5.42 -8.16 7.82
CA LYS A 57 -5.97 -8.73 6.59
C LYS A 57 -4.98 -9.63 5.83
N VAL A 58 -3.71 -9.30 5.82
CA VAL A 58 -2.65 -10.17 5.24
C VAL A 58 -2.49 -11.46 6.04
N GLY A 59 -2.73 -11.43 7.35
CA GLY A 59 -2.64 -12.59 8.25
C GLY A 59 -3.92 -13.44 8.34
N SER A 60 -5.02 -13.00 7.75
CA SER A 60 -6.32 -13.66 7.78
C SER A 60 -6.81 -14.02 6.37
N VAL A 61 -8.00 -14.65 6.28
CA VAL A 61 -8.71 -14.79 5.00
C VAL A 61 -9.47 -13.49 4.75
N PRO A 62 -9.03 -12.65 3.81
CA PRO A 62 -9.67 -11.36 3.58
C PRO A 62 -11.03 -11.55 2.91
N THR A 63 -11.98 -10.68 3.25
CA THR A 63 -13.25 -10.63 2.51
C THR A 63 -12.98 -10.14 1.09
N LEU A 64 -13.35 -10.97 0.12
CA LEU A 64 -13.22 -10.65 -1.30
C LEU A 64 -14.51 -10.04 -1.83
N LYS A 65 -14.37 -9.08 -2.73
CA LYS A 65 -15.47 -8.47 -3.49
C LYS A 65 -15.10 -8.45 -4.96
N LEU A 66 -16.10 -8.52 -5.82
CA LEU A 66 -15.91 -8.32 -7.24
C LEU A 66 -15.61 -6.82 -7.49
N LEU A 67 -14.41 -6.51 -7.94
CA LEU A 67 -13.95 -5.15 -8.21
C LEU A 67 -13.56 -5.01 -9.67
N ASP A 68 -13.85 -3.84 -10.24
CA ASP A 68 -13.23 -3.42 -11.49
C ASP A 68 -11.82 -2.88 -11.20
N VAL A 69 -10.80 -3.59 -11.69
CA VAL A 69 -9.38 -3.24 -11.52
C VAL A 69 -9.10 -1.85 -12.07
N ASN A 70 -9.71 -1.47 -13.20
CA ASN A 70 -9.50 -0.16 -13.79
C ASN A 70 -9.92 0.97 -12.83
N GLU A 71 -11.08 0.84 -12.18
CA GLU A 71 -11.55 1.84 -11.22
C GLU A 71 -10.74 1.84 -9.93
N ALA A 72 -10.36 0.67 -9.44
CA ALA A 72 -9.53 0.55 -8.24
C ALA A 72 -8.13 1.16 -8.45
N VAL A 73 -7.50 0.95 -9.61
CA VAL A 73 -6.22 1.59 -9.98
C VAL A 73 -6.39 3.10 -10.14
N ARG A 74 -7.46 3.56 -10.80
CA ARG A 74 -7.76 4.99 -10.96
C ARG A 74 -7.86 5.70 -9.61
N SER A 75 -8.63 5.12 -8.69
CA SER A 75 -8.78 5.64 -7.32
C SER A 75 -7.44 5.73 -6.59
N SER A 76 -6.62 4.68 -6.68
CA SER A 76 -5.28 4.66 -6.09
C SER A 76 -4.33 5.69 -6.71
N CYS A 77 -4.38 5.89 -8.04
CA CYS A 77 -3.59 6.91 -8.73
C CYS A 77 -3.98 8.32 -8.27
N ASN A 78 -5.28 8.61 -8.18
CA ASN A 78 -5.77 9.90 -7.70
C ASN A 78 -5.32 10.16 -6.26
N TYR A 79 -5.45 9.17 -5.39
CA TYR A 79 -4.98 9.24 -4.01
C TYR A 79 -3.47 9.51 -3.92
N MET A 80 -2.66 8.81 -4.70
CA MET A 80 -1.21 8.98 -4.67
C MET A 80 -0.77 10.30 -5.30
N SER A 81 -1.42 10.79 -6.34
CA SER A 81 -1.09 12.07 -7.00
C SER A 81 -1.15 13.26 -6.06
N THR A 82 -2.01 13.22 -5.03
CA THR A 82 -2.09 14.28 -4.01
C THR A 82 -1.02 14.16 -2.91
N ARG A 83 -0.26 13.08 -2.88
CA ARG A 83 0.70 12.75 -1.79
C ARG A 83 2.14 12.64 -2.23
N VAL A 84 2.39 12.58 -3.52
CA VAL A 84 3.75 12.59 -4.08
C VAL A 84 4.18 14.03 -4.41
N SER A 85 5.47 14.23 -4.58
CA SER A 85 6.03 15.51 -5.01
C SER A 85 5.39 15.97 -6.33
N ALA A 86 5.16 17.26 -6.51
CA ALA A 86 4.72 17.86 -7.77
C ALA A 86 5.70 17.58 -8.95
N LYS A 87 6.93 17.13 -8.65
CA LYS A 87 7.93 16.73 -9.64
C LYS A 87 7.76 15.28 -10.12
N VAL A 88 6.80 14.52 -9.55
CA VAL A 88 6.45 13.17 -9.96
C VAL A 88 5.14 13.21 -10.73
N ARG A 89 5.16 12.73 -11.95
CA ARG A 89 3.98 12.60 -12.79
C ARG A 89 3.50 11.15 -12.78
N ILE A 90 2.24 10.93 -12.42
CA ILE A 90 1.59 9.62 -12.51
C ILE A 90 0.68 9.62 -13.74
N VAL A 91 0.93 8.69 -14.66
CA VAL A 91 0.14 8.49 -15.88
C VAL A 91 -0.55 7.14 -15.78
N TYR A 92 -1.86 7.13 -15.91
CA TYR A 92 -2.65 5.91 -15.92
C TYR A 92 -3.27 5.64 -17.28
N GLN A 93 -3.03 4.46 -17.82
CA GLN A 93 -3.53 3.98 -19.11
C GLN A 93 -4.35 2.70 -18.89
N PRO A 94 -5.66 2.82 -18.64
CA PRO A 94 -6.54 1.68 -18.41
C PRO A 94 -6.76 0.86 -19.67
N ALA A 95 -7.07 -0.43 -19.50
CA ALA A 95 -7.67 -1.23 -20.56
C ALA A 95 -9.00 -0.61 -21.02
N PRO A 96 -9.37 -0.77 -22.31
CA PRO A 96 -10.62 -0.21 -22.84
C PRO A 96 -11.87 -0.88 -22.25
N GLU A 97 -11.76 -2.15 -21.84
CA GLU A 97 -12.84 -2.90 -21.22
C GLU A 97 -12.72 -2.95 -19.68
N PRO A 98 -13.83 -3.07 -18.94
CA PRO A 98 -13.79 -3.34 -17.51
C PRO A 98 -13.06 -4.65 -17.18
N LEU A 99 -12.27 -4.66 -16.11
CA LEU A 99 -11.47 -5.80 -15.68
C LEU A 99 -11.90 -6.26 -14.29
N TYR A 100 -12.86 -7.19 -14.22
CA TYR A 100 -13.39 -7.67 -12.95
C TYR A 100 -12.58 -8.80 -12.36
N VAL A 101 -12.30 -8.70 -11.04
CA VAL A 101 -11.61 -9.73 -10.27
C VAL A 101 -12.10 -9.74 -8.83
N GLN A 102 -12.10 -10.92 -8.20
CA GLN A 102 -12.39 -11.07 -6.78
C GLN A 102 -11.15 -10.68 -5.96
N MET A 103 -11.21 -9.57 -5.22
CA MET A 103 -10.10 -9.13 -4.37
C MET A 103 -10.57 -8.31 -3.17
N ASN A 104 -9.67 -8.12 -2.22
CA ASN A 104 -9.88 -7.17 -1.12
C ASN A 104 -9.38 -5.80 -1.54
N GLU A 105 -10.27 -4.81 -1.56
CA GLU A 105 -9.99 -3.45 -2.03
C GLU A 105 -8.85 -2.77 -1.25
N SER A 106 -8.85 -2.91 0.07
CA SER A 106 -7.83 -2.31 0.94
C SER A 106 -6.44 -2.90 0.69
N LEU A 107 -6.35 -4.23 0.50
CA LEU A 107 -5.09 -4.90 0.17
C LEU A 107 -4.63 -4.55 -1.24
N PHE A 108 -5.55 -4.45 -2.19
CA PHE A 108 -5.24 -4.04 -3.56
C PHE A 108 -4.67 -2.61 -3.60
N SER A 109 -5.35 -1.66 -2.96
CA SER A 109 -4.85 -0.28 -2.85
C SER A 109 -3.45 -0.24 -2.22
N TRP A 110 -3.22 -1.07 -1.21
CA TRP A 110 -1.90 -1.16 -0.58
C TRP A 110 -0.80 -1.67 -1.51
N VAL A 111 -1.12 -2.60 -2.42
CA VAL A 111 -0.19 -3.04 -3.48
C VAL A 111 0.22 -1.85 -4.35
N ILE A 112 -0.75 -1.11 -4.87
CA ILE A 112 -0.47 0.06 -5.75
C ILE A 112 0.31 1.14 -4.99
N GLU A 113 -0.06 1.44 -3.75
CA GLU A 113 0.67 2.39 -2.91
C GLU A 113 2.14 1.99 -2.69
N ASN A 114 2.41 0.70 -2.39
CA ASN A 114 3.78 0.21 -2.19
C ASN A 114 4.62 0.32 -3.46
N LEU A 115 4.06 -0.08 -4.60
CA LEU A 115 4.75 0.00 -5.89
C LEU A 115 5.02 1.46 -6.27
N THR A 116 4.04 2.35 -6.10
CA THR A 116 4.19 3.78 -6.37
C THR A 116 5.25 4.42 -5.47
N LYS A 117 5.24 4.12 -4.16
CA LYS A 117 6.28 4.62 -3.25
C LYS A 117 7.68 4.14 -3.62
N ASN A 118 7.81 2.87 -4.01
CA ASN A 118 9.09 2.34 -4.46
C ASN A 118 9.58 3.03 -5.73
N ALA A 119 8.67 3.31 -6.68
CA ALA A 119 8.97 4.05 -7.89
C ALA A 119 9.45 5.49 -7.57
N VAL A 120 8.72 6.22 -6.70
CA VAL A 120 9.10 7.57 -6.27
C VAL A 120 10.50 7.59 -5.64
N ASP A 121 10.79 6.60 -4.79
CA ASP A 121 12.11 6.49 -4.15
C ASP A 121 13.22 6.16 -5.17
N ALA A 122 12.94 5.28 -6.15
CA ALA A 122 13.88 4.95 -7.22
C ALA A 122 14.19 6.13 -8.13
N MET A 123 13.25 7.07 -8.26
CA MET A 123 13.37 8.31 -9.04
C MET A 123 13.86 9.50 -8.20
N GLU A 124 14.15 9.31 -6.92
CA GLU A 124 14.56 10.39 -5.99
C GLU A 124 13.56 11.56 -5.95
N GLY A 125 12.26 11.22 -6.04
CA GLY A 125 11.18 12.21 -5.96
C GLY A 125 10.94 13.05 -7.22
N ARG A 126 11.52 12.67 -8.37
CA ARG A 126 11.34 13.36 -9.66
C ARG A 126 11.29 12.36 -10.81
N GLY A 127 10.27 12.40 -11.64
CA GLY A 127 10.16 11.55 -12.82
C GLY A 127 8.71 11.20 -13.16
N MET A 128 8.56 10.10 -13.87
CA MET A 128 7.24 9.64 -14.33
C MET A 128 7.01 8.18 -13.93
N ILE A 129 5.82 7.92 -13.43
CA ILE A 129 5.29 6.58 -13.20
C ILE A 129 4.17 6.35 -14.21
N THR A 130 4.26 5.27 -14.97
CA THR A 130 3.21 4.85 -15.89
C THR A 130 2.58 3.57 -15.36
N ILE A 131 1.27 3.58 -15.17
CA ILE A 131 0.52 2.40 -14.75
C ILE A 131 -0.40 2.02 -15.90
N THR A 132 -0.32 0.77 -16.34
CA THR A 132 -1.16 0.21 -17.39
C THR A 132 -1.85 -1.03 -16.90
N THR A 133 -3.05 -1.29 -17.40
CA THR A 133 -3.82 -2.48 -17.07
C THR A 133 -4.24 -3.20 -18.35
N GLY A 134 -4.42 -4.50 -18.27
CA GLY A 134 -4.88 -5.27 -19.40
C GLY A 134 -5.24 -6.70 -19.02
N ARG A 135 -5.73 -7.44 -20.02
CA ARG A 135 -6.06 -8.85 -19.90
C ARG A 135 -5.25 -9.67 -20.90
N ARG A 136 -4.71 -10.79 -20.42
CA ARG A 136 -4.10 -11.79 -21.29
C ARG A 136 -4.65 -13.16 -20.91
N LYS A 137 -5.46 -13.73 -21.78
CA LYS A 137 -6.21 -14.97 -21.53
C LYS A 137 -7.09 -14.84 -20.28
N ARG A 138 -6.81 -15.61 -19.23
CA ARG A 138 -7.56 -15.61 -17.94
C ARG A 138 -6.95 -14.69 -16.89
N HIS A 139 -5.82 -14.06 -17.18
CA HIS A 139 -5.11 -13.23 -16.20
C HIS A 139 -5.28 -11.74 -16.51
N ILE A 140 -5.57 -10.98 -15.49
CA ILE A 140 -5.48 -9.53 -15.49
C ILE A 140 -4.05 -9.17 -15.05
N TRP A 141 -3.45 -8.24 -15.75
CA TRP A 141 -2.12 -7.73 -15.41
C TRP A 141 -2.16 -6.24 -15.18
N ILE A 142 -1.26 -5.79 -14.33
CA ILE A 142 -1.04 -4.39 -14.02
C ILE A 142 0.47 -4.17 -14.10
N ASP A 143 0.88 -3.28 -14.98
CA ASP A 143 2.27 -2.84 -15.12
C ASP A 143 2.47 -1.50 -14.44
N VAL A 144 3.50 -1.40 -13.61
CA VAL A 144 3.94 -0.16 -12.98
C VAL A 144 5.38 0.09 -13.42
N THR A 145 5.56 1.06 -14.30
CA THR A 145 6.85 1.43 -14.86
C THR A 145 7.28 2.80 -14.32
N ASP A 146 8.52 2.92 -13.91
CA ASP A 146 9.10 4.18 -13.46
C ASP A 146 10.35 4.57 -14.30
N THR A 147 10.74 5.84 -14.22
CA THR A 147 11.94 6.37 -14.87
C THR A 147 13.15 6.44 -13.92
N GLY A 148 13.14 5.65 -12.85
CA GLY A 148 14.17 5.62 -11.83
C GLY A 148 15.41 4.80 -12.23
N LYS A 149 16.29 4.61 -11.25
CA LYS A 149 17.59 3.92 -11.43
C LYS A 149 17.50 2.44 -11.72
N GLY A 150 16.30 1.84 -11.64
CA GLY A 150 16.09 0.42 -11.86
C GLY A 150 16.67 -0.48 -10.76
N ILE A 151 16.56 -1.79 -10.98
CA ILE A 151 17.06 -2.84 -10.09
C ILE A 151 18.04 -3.70 -10.89
N PRO A 152 19.26 -3.97 -10.37
CA PRO A 152 20.20 -4.88 -11.00
C PRO A 152 19.61 -6.29 -11.15
N LYS A 153 19.83 -6.94 -12.30
CA LYS A 153 19.29 -8.29 -12.58
C LYS A 153 19.62 -9.31 -11.49
N SER A 154 20.82 -9.22 -10.90
CA SER A 154 21.26 -10.07 -9.80
C SER A 154 20.39 -9.97 -8.55
N ARG A 155 19.58 -8.91 -8.40
CA ARG A 155 18.73 -8.66 -7.24
C ARG A 155 17.24 -8.94 -7.48
N PHE A 156 16.82 -9.31 -8.68
CA PHE A 156 15.41 -9.51 -9.03
C PHE A 156 14.68 -10.50 -8.10
N LYS A 157 15.35 -11.56 -7.66
CA LYS A 157 14.77 -12.52 -6.71
C LYS A 157 14.83 -12.02 -5.27
N THR A 158 15.92 -11.36 -4.91
CA THR A 158 16.21 -10.92 -3.54
C THR A 158 15.31 -9.76 -3.09
N VAL A 159 14.89 -8.89 -4.02
CA VAL A 159 14.04 -7.73 -3.68
C VAL A 159 12.67 -8.11 -3.10
N PHE A 160 12.22 -9.34 -3.32
CA PHE A 160 10.97 -9.86 -2.74
C PHE A 160 11.18 -10.59 -1.40
N SER A 161 12.42 -10.70 -0.92
CA SER A 161 12.70 -11.33 0.38
C SER A 161 12.31 -10.38 1.51
N PRO A 162 11.60 -10.87 2.54
CA PRO A 162 11.26 -10.06 3.70
C PRO A 162 12.50 -9.47 4.37
N GLY A 163 12.44 -8.19 4.71
CA GLY A 163 13.55 -7.47 5.35
C GLY A 163 14.62 -6.96 4.38
N TYR A 164 14.56 -7.30 3.10
CA TYR A 164 15.50 -6.75 2.11
C TYR A 164 15.18 -5.29 1.80
N THR A 165 16.15 -4.42 2.04
CA THR A 165 16.06 -3.00 1.70
C THR A 165 17.43 -2.41 1.38
N THR A 166 17.46 -1.51 0.43
CA THR A 166 18.63 -0.66 0.14
C THR A 166 18.47 0.75 0.70
N LYS A 167 17.36 1.01 1.38
CA LYS A 167 17.01 2.33 1.94
C LYS A 167 17.57 2.46 3.35
N LYS A 168 18.05 3.66 3.72
CA LYS A 168 18.47 3.97 5.10
C LYS A 168 17.30 3.88 6.11
N ARG A 169 16.08 4.12 5.65
CA ARG A 169 14.84 4.00 6.43
C ARG A 169 13.87 3.09 5.71
N GLY A 170 13.27 2.17 6.44
CA GLY A 170 12.31 1.21 5.92
C GLY A 170 12.61 -0.22 6.38
N TRP A 171 11.58 -1.01 6.49
CA TRP A 171 11.63 -2.37 7.07
C TRP A 171 11.87 -3.47 6.03
N GLY A 172 11.97 -3.09 4.74
CA GLY A 172 12.16 -4.06 3.66
C GLY A 172 10.97 -5.00 3.44
N LEU A 173 9.76 -4.61 3.84
CA LEU A 173 8.57 -5.46 3.78
C LEU A 173 7.67 -5.16 2.58
N GLY A 174 7.82 -4.02 1.92
CA GLY A 174 6.89 -3.56 0.88
C GLY A 174 6.70 -4.55 -0.27
N LEU A 175 7.77 -4.95 -0.95
CA LEU A 175 7.68 -5.88 -2.09
C LEU A 175 7.35 -7.31 -1.67
N SER A 176 7.79 -7.77 -0.52
CA SER A 176 7.43 -9.08 0.01
C SER A 176 5.94 -9.18 0.36
N LEU A 177 5.34 -8.08 0.87
CA LEU A 177 3.90 -7.97 1.10
C LEU A 177 3.12 -7.90 -0.21
N VAL A 178 3.59 -7.11 -1.19
CA VAL A 178 3.00 -7.07 -2.54
C VAL A 178 2.93 -8.48 -3.13
N ARG A 179 4.05 -9.18 -3.12
CA ARG A 179 4.11 -10.56 -3.60
C ARG A 179 3.09 -11.46 -2.88
N ARG A 180 3.04 -11.39 -1.55
CA ARG A 180 2.11 -12.19 -0.74
C ARG A 180 0.66 -11.90 -1.10
N ILE A 181 0.27 -10.63 -1.22
CA ILE A 181 -1.10 -10.22 -1.54
C ILE A 181 -1.49 -10.74 -2.93
N VAL A 182 -0.61 -10.57 -3.92
CA VAL A 182 -0.88 -11.01 -5.31
C VAL A 182 -0.97 -12.54 -5.39
N GLU A 183 -0.05 -13.29 -4.75
CA GLU A 183 -0.06 -14.76 -4.77
C GLU A 183 -1.26 -15.36 -4.03
N THR A 184 -1.88 -14.66 -3.10
CA THR A 184 -3.06 -15.13 -2.34
C THR A 184 -4.38 -14.63 -2.91
N SER A 185 -4.35 -13.72 -3.86
CA SER A 185 -5.56 -13.30 -4.58
C SER A 185 -5.93 -14.37 -5.61
N PRO A 186 -7.19 -14.86 -5.61
CA PRO A 186 -7.65 -15.76 -6.65
C PRO A 186 -7.60 -15.01 -7.99
N GLY A 187 -6.73 -15.47 -8.88
CA GLY A 187 -6.50 -14.88 -10.20
C GLY A 187 -7.60 -15.16 -11.20
#